data_6b66cda07cdea5d0061f7c5278954080
#
_entry.id   6b66cda07cdea5d0061f7c5278954080
#
_cell.length_a   1.000
_cell.length_b   1.000
_cell.length_c   1.000
_cell.angle_alpha   90.00
_cell.angle_beta   90.00
_cell.angle_gamma   90.00
#
_symmetry.space_group_name_H-M   'P 1'
#
loop_
_entity.id
_entity.type
_entity.pdbx_description
1 polymer ?
#
loop_
_entity_poly.entity_id
_entity_poly.type
_entity_poly.pdbx_seq_one_letter_code
_entity_poly.pdbx_strand_id
1 'polypeptide(L)'
;MKMFGRTLLTLSLMGAMVMGAQANDKVLRVYNWSDYIAPDTVKKFEDETGIRVTYDVFDSNETLEARLLAGKSGYDLVVPSNSFLAKQIKAGVYQTLDKSKLPNWKNLNPVLLKNAAASDPDNAHAFPYMWGSIGIGFNPAKVKEVLGANAPTNSWDLLFKPENAEKLKACGISFLDSPTEMIPAALHYLGYPVNDKDTAHIKEAEALFMKIRPNVAYFHSSKYISDLANGNICVAVGYSGDVLQAKARAVESGNNVVIDYSIPKEGAGSFYDMVAIPRDAANVENAYLFMDFLMRPEIIAEITNSNGYSNANAAATPLVDEAIRNDPGSYPSQAVMATLYAVPDQPIATQRIMTRGWTRVKLGK
;
A
#
# COMPACT_ATOMS: atom_id res chain seq x y z
N MET A 1 -85.03 -31.64 -30.33
CA MET A 1 -84.12 -31.61 -29.20
C MET A 1 -82.71 -31.37 -29.73
N LYS A 2 -82.19 -30.15 -29.51
CA LYS A 2 -80.94 -29.69 -30.09
C LYS A 2 -79.82 -29.88 -29.08
N MET A 3 -78.81 -30.67 -29.42
CA MET A 3 -77.56 -30.79 -28.64
C MET A 3 -76.55 -29.72 -29.10
N PHE A 4 -76.15 -28.90 -28.16
CA PHE A 4 -75.05 -27.89 -28.39
C PHE A 4 -73.72 -28.56 -27.99
N GLY A 5 -72.79 -28.65 -29.00
CA GLY A 5 -71.40 -29.04 -28.78
C GLY A 5 -70.58 -27.84 -28.30
N ARG A 6 -69.89 -27.96 -27.20
CA ARG A 6 -68.90 -27.00 -26.68
C ARG A 6 -67.50 -27.40 -27.16
N THR A 7 -66.92 -26.60 -28.04
CA THR A 7 -65.54 -26.72 -28.46
C THR A 7 -64.68 -25.99 -27.45
N LEU A 8 -63.77 -26.70 -26.75
CA LEU A 8 -62.73 -26.12 -25.90
C LEU A 8 -61.53 -25.66 -26.80
N LEU A 9 -61.27 -24.38 -26.79
CA LEU A 9 -60.05 -23.80 -27.38
C LEU A 9 -58.96 -23.78 -26.31
N THR A 10 -57.93 -24.64 -26.41
CA THR A 10 -56.76 -24.62 -25.58
C THR A 10 -55.74 -23.58 -26.13
N LEU A 11 -55.61 -22.45 -25.43
CA LEU A 11 -54.59 -21.44 -25.70
C LEU A 11 -53.26 -21.89 -25.04
N SER A 12 -52.27 -22.31 -25.83
CA SER A 12 -50.93 -22.57 -25.39
C SER A 12 -50.17 -21.23 -25.23
N LEU A 13 -49.96 -20.77 -24.00
CA LEU A 13 -49.03 -19.68 -23.70
C LEU A 13 -47.60 -20.22 -23.81
N MET A 14 -46.90 -19.93 -24.89
CA MET A 14 -45.45 -20.01 -24.98
C MET A 14 -44.85 -18.85 -24.18
N GLY A 15 -44.44 -19.13 -22.94
CA GLY A 15 -43.64 -18.22 -22.14
C GLY A 15 -42.22 -18.09 -22.74
N ALA A 16 -41.96 -17.02 -23.46
CA ALA A 16 -40.59 -16.64 -23.81
C ALA A 16 -39.86 -16.26 -22.51
N MET A 17 -38.96 -17.13 -22.02
CA MET A 17 -37.94 -16.76 -21.03
C MET A 17 -37.00 -15.76 -21.71
N VAL A 18 -37.24 -14.50 -21.47
CA VAL A 18 -36.24 -13.45 -21.72
C VAL A 18 -35.13 -13.68 -20.66
N MET A 19 -34.09 -14.41 -21.03
CA MET A 19 -32.82 -14.31 -20.33
C MET A 19 -32.38 -12.86 -20.42
N GLY A 20 -32.66 -12.07 -19.40
CA GLY A 20 -32.09 -10.75 -19.25
C GLY A 20 -30.59 -10.91 -19.18
N ALA A 21 -29.91 -10.63 -20.30
CA ALA A 21 -28.48 -10.31 -20.24
C ALA A 21 -28.38 -9.11 -19.28
N GLN A 22 -27.85 -9.34 -18.08
CA GLN A 22 -27.51 -8.27 -17.15
C GLN A 22 -26.51 -7.41 -17.89
N ALA A 23 -26.94 -6.24 -18.37
CA ALA A 23 -26.03 -5.28 -18.96
C ALA A 23 -24.99 -4.99 -17.87
N ASN A 24 -23.75 -5.41 -18.12
CA ASN A 24 -22.63 -5.08 -17.24
C ASN A 24 -22.56 -3.55 -17.24
N ASP A 25 -22.87 -2.93 -16.11
CA ASP A 25 -22.73 -1.48 -16.01
C ASP A 25 -21.27 -1.13 -16.33
N LYS A 26 -21.07 -0.26 -17.33
CA LYS A 26 -19.74 0.17 -17.76
C LYS A 26 -19.12 1.11 -16.72
N VAL A 27 -19.02 0.64 -15.48
CA VAL A 27 -18.42 1.36 -14.36
C VAL A 27 -17.52 0.43 -13.55
N LEU A 28 -16.48 1.01 -12.95
CA LEU A 28 -15.57 0.34 -12.03
C LEU A 28 -15.25 1.29 -10.88
N ARG A 29 -15.30 0.81 -9.66
CA ARG A 29 -14.92 1.58 -8.47
C ARG A 29 -13.68 0.99 -7.84
N VAL A 30 -12.60 1.77 -7.89
CA VAL A 30 -11.27 1.41 -7.37
C VAL A 30 -10.99 2.19 -6.08
N TYR A 31 -10.43 1.53 -5.07
CA TYR A 31 -9.93 2.16 -3.86
C TYR A 31 -8.48 1.75 -3.66
N ASN A 32 -7.57 2.68 -3.90
CA ASN A 32 -6.14 2.45 -3.87
C ASN A 32 -5.43 3.46 -2.97
N TRP A 33 -4.15 3.31 -2.79
CA TRP A 33 -3.30 4.23 -2.04
C TRP A 33 -3.20 5.59 -2.76
N SER A 34 -3.00 6.64 -1.97
CA SER A 34 -2.67 7.97 -2.50
C SER A 34 -1.36 7.91 -3.30
N ASP A 35 -1.29 8.65 -4.40
CA ASP A 35 -0.08 8.77 -5.24
C ASP A 35 0.48 7.41 -5.76
N TYR A 36 -0.38 6.44 -6.06
CA TYR A 36 0.01 5.04 -6.31
C TYR A 36 -0.39 4.51 -7.71
N ILE A 37 -0.65 5.41 -8.64
CA ILE A 37 -0.97 5.13 -10.06
C ILE A 37 -0.43 6.26 -10.93
N ALA A 38 -0.09 5.98 -12.19
CA ALA A 38 0.32 7.04 -13.12
C ALA A 38 -0.90 7.89 -13.55
N PRO A 39 -0.72 9.20 -13.81
CA PRO A 39 -1.83 10.13 -14.03
C PRO A 39 -2.78 9.75 -15.16
N ASP A 40 -2.28 9.08 -16.19
CA ASP A 40 -3.04 8.72 -17.41
C ASP A 40 -3.51 7.26 -17.45
N THR A 41 -3.13 6.43 -16.47
CA THR A 41 -3.45 4.99 -16.43
C THR A 41 -4.96 4.74 -16.46
N VAL A 42 -5.72 5.46 -15.65
CA VAL A 42 -7.20 5.35 -15.62
C VAL A 42 -7.78 5.72 -16.97
N LYS A 43 -7.33 6.84 -17.54
CA LYS A 43 -7.80 7.29 -18.85
C LYS A 43 -7.50 6.28 -19.97
N LYS A 44 -6.31 5.68 -19.97
CA LYS A 44 -5.95 4.62 -20.94
C LYS A 44 -6.92 3.44 -20.87
N PHE A 45 -7.23 2.98 -19.65
CA PHE A 45 -8.20 1.90 -19.45
C PHE A 45 -9.60 2.29 -19.93
N GLU A 46 -10.07 3.49 -19.60
CA GLU A 46 -11.37 4.00 -20.03
C GLU A 46 -11.47 4.10 -21.55
N ASP A 47 -10.43 4.63 -22.21
CA ASP A 47 -10.36 4.79 -23.66
C ASP A 47 -10.39 3.41 -24.37
N GLU A 48 -9.73 2.39 -23.82
CA GLU A 48 -9.67 1.04 -24.40
C GLU A 48 -10.97 0.25 -24.21
N THR A 49 -11.62 0.39 -23.06
CA THR A 49 -12.72 -0.50 -22.65
C THR A 49 -14.10 0.17 -22.70
N GLY A 50 -14.14 1.49 -22.67
CA GLY A 50 -15.36 2.27 -22.48
C GLY A 50 -15.95 2.12 -21.07
N ILE A 51 -15.23 1.55 -20.12
CA ILE A 51 -15.63 1.41 -18.71
C ILE A 51 -15.15 2.66 -17.96
N ARG A 52 -16.10 3.39 -17.35
CA ARG A 52 -15.78 4.56 -16.52
C ARG A 52 -15.28 4.12 -15.15
N VAL A 53 -14.17 4.69 -14.71
CA VAL A 53 -13.53 4.39 -13.42
C VAL A 53 -13.78 5.51 -12.43
N THR A 54 -14.33 5.17 -11.26
CA THR A 54 -14.29 6.03 -10.07
C THR A 54 -13.09 5.56 -9.25
N TYR A 55 -12.12 6.44 -9.07
CA TYR A 55 -10.87 6.14 -8.39
C TYR A 55 -10.75 6.96 -7.12
N ASP A 56 -10.93 6.31 -5.99
CA ASP A 56 -10.81 6.90 -4.66
C ASP A 56 -9.50 6.45 -4.00
N VAL A 57 -9.00 7.23 -3.05
CA VAL A 57 -7.71 6.99 -2.41
C VAL A 57 -7.81 6.92 -0.89
N PHE A 58 -6.88 6.17 -0.28
CA PHE A 58 -6.63 6.12 1.14
C PHE A 58 -5.13 6.23 1.44
N ASP A 59 -4.77 6.45 2.70
CA ASP A 59 -3.39 6.65 3.16
C ASP A 59 -2.95 5.68 4.26
N SER A 60 -3.84 4.77 4.68
CA SER A 60 -3.51 3.76 5.69
C SER A 60 -4.34 2.49 5.52
N ASN A 61 -3.74 1.32 5.83
CA ASN A 61 -4.46 0.05 5.84
C ASN A 61 -5.64 0.05 6.82
N GLU A 62 -5.53 0.77 7.93
CA GLU A 62 -6.57 0.90 8.94
C GLU A 62 -7.82 1.58 8.35
N THR A 63 -7.63 2.60 7.51
CA THR A 63 -8.73 3.26 6.77
C THR A 63 -9.42 2.31 5.81
N LEU A 64 -8.65 1.57 5.00
CA LEU A 64 -9.18 0.55 4.10
C LEU A 64 -9.92 -0.54 4.88
N GLU A 65 -9.32 -1.08 5.94
CA GLU A 65 -9.92 -2.14 6.76
C GLU A 65 -11.25 -1.71 7.37
N ALA A 66 -11.32 -0.51 7.94
CA ALA A 66 -12.56 0.03 8.50
C ALA A 66 -13.66 0.09 7.43
N ARG A 67 -13.34 0.47 6.21
CA ARG A 67 -14.27 0.54 5.08
C ARG A 67 -14.77 -0.85 4.68
N LEU A 68 -13.88 -1.83 4.58
CA LEU A 68 -14.21 -3.21 4.16
C LEU A 68 -15.02 -3.95 5.23
N LEU A 69 -14.64 -3.82 6.51
CA LEU A 69 -15.32 -4.51 7.61
C LEU A 69 -16.68 -3.91 7.97
N ALA A 70 -16.96 -2.68 7.59
CA ALA A 70 -18.30 -2.09 7.73
C ALA A 70 -19.33 -2.78 6.82
N GLY A 71 -18.88 -3.55 5.81
CA GLY A 71 -19.71 -4.16 4.79
C GLY A 71 -20.27 -3.14 3.80
N LYS A 72 -20.66 -3.61 2.61
CA LYS A 72 -21.06 -2.74 1.50
C LYS A 72 -20.00 -1.66 1.24
N SER A 73 -18.77 -2.13 0.98
CA SER A 73 -17.62 -1.25 0.76
C SER A 73 -17.88 -0.22 -0.35
N GLY A 74 -18.65 -0.62 -1.36
CA GLY A 74 -18.98 0.19 -2.53
C GLY A 74 -17.88 0.18 -3.58
N TYR A 75 -16.86 -0.66 -3.40
CA TYR A 75 -15.73 -0.79 -4.32
C TYR A 75 -15.72 -2.15 -5.02
N ASP A 76 -15.17 -2.16 -6.24
CA ASP A 76 -15.03 -3.37 -7.04
C ASP A 76 -13.60 -3.91 -7.00
N LEU A 77 -12.62 -3.04 -6.71
CA LEU A 77 -11.22 -3.37 -6.61
C LEU A 77 -10.57 -2.55 -5.50
N VAL A 78 -9.73 -3.20 -4.68
CA VAL A 78 -9.00 -2.58 -3.56
C VAL A 78 -7.57 -3.08 -3.48
N VAL A 79 -6.70 -2.34 -2.78
CA VAL A 79 -5.27 -2.64 -2.72
C VAL A 79 -4.76 -2.67 -1.27
N PRO A 80 -5.08 -3.73 -0.48
CA PRO A 80 -4.53 -3.90 0.86
C PRO A 80 -3.06 -4.30 0.83
N SER A 81 -2.32 -3.98 1.89
CA SER A 81 -1.02 -4.60 2.10
C SER A 81 -1.16 -6.04 2.60
N ASN A 82 -0.16 -6.86 2.31
CA ASN A 82 -0.14 -8.30 2.62
C ASN A 82 -0.43 -8.63 4.09
N SER A 83 0.03 -7.80 5.04
CA SER A 83 -0.22 -7.97 6.47
C SER A 83 -1.70 -7.86 6.86
N PHE A 84 -2.46 -7.01 6.15
CA PHE A 84 -3.90 -6.85 6.34
C PHE A 84 -4.70 -7.86 5.53
N LEU A 85 -4.26 -8.17 4.31
CA LEU A 85 -4.88 -9.14 3.41
C LEU A 85 -5.12 -10.49 4.11
N ALA A 86 -4.12 -11.04 4.79
CA ALA A 86 -4.19 -12.36 5.44
C ALA A 86 -5.37 -12.49 6.43
N LYS A 87 -5.58 -11.47 7.27
CA LYS A 87 -6.69 -11.46 8.24
C LYS A 87 -8.03 -11.18 7.59
N GLN A 88 -8.05 -10.35 6.56
CA GLN A 88 -9.25 -10.00 5.80
C GLN A 88 -9.75 -11.19 4.97
N ILE A 89 -8.84 -12.02 4.42
CA ILE A 89 -9.19 -13.30 3.78
C ILE A 89 -9.88 -14.23 4.79
N LYS A 90 -9.33 -14.39 6.01
CA LYS A 90 -9.94 -15.19 7.08
C LYS A 90 -11.31 -14.67 7.48
N ALA A 91 -11.55 -13.37 7.37
CA ALA A 91 -12.84 -12.74 7.62
C ALA A 91 -13.80 -12.84 6.42
N GLY A 92 -13.39 -13.44 5.31
CA GLY A 92 -14.22 -13.63 4.12
C GLY A 92 -14.52 -12.34 3.36
N VAL A 93 -13.59 -11.37 3.40
CA VAL A 93 -13.76 -10.05 2.79
C VAL A 93 -13.56 -10.09 1.27
N TYR A 94 -12.79 -11.04 0.74
CA TYR A 94 -12.41 -11.10 -0.67
C TYR A 94 -13.02 -12.28 -1.42
N GLN A 95 -13.11 -12.14 -2.72
CA GLN A 95 -13.44 -13.22 -3.64
C GLN A 95 -12.19 -14.03 -3.95
N THR A 96 -12.36 -15.33 -4.21
CA THR A 96 -11.32 -16.15 -4.82
C THR A 96 -11.21 -15.79 -6.30
N LEU A 97 -9.98 -15.58 -6.78
CA LEU A 97 -9.70 -15.17 -8.16
C LEU A 97 -9.83 -16.35 -9.13
N ASP A 98 -10.50 -16.11 -10.24
CA ASP A 98 -10.43 -16.96 -11.43
C ASP A 98 -9.24 -16.52 -12.29
N LYS A 99 -8.10 -17.18 -12.13
CA LYS A 99 -6.87 -16.85 -12.87
C LYS A 99 -6.98 -17.08 -14.37
N SER A 100 -7.98 -17.83 -14.86
CA SER A 100 -8.21 -17.98 -16.29
C SER A 100 -8.65 -16.69 -16.98
N LYS A 101 -9.18 -15.72 -16.18
CA LYS A 101 -9.54 -14.37 -16.63
C LYS A 101 -8.37 -13.38 -16.63
N LEU A 102 -7.18 -13.82 -16.23
CA LEU A 102 -5.99 -12.97 -16.03
C LEU A 102 -4.83 -13.47 -16.91
N PRO A 103 -4.91 -13.35 -18.24
CA PRO A 103 -3.87 -13.85 -19.17
C PRO A 103 -2.50 -13.22 -18.94
N ASN A 104 -2.42 -12.00 -18.35
CA ASN A 104 -1.17 -11.33 -18.01
C ASN A 104 -0.57 -11.77 -16.66
N TRP A 105 -1.21 -12.70 -15.93
CA TRP A 105 -0.65 -13.30 -14.70
C TRP A 105 0.75 -13.89 -14.90
N LYS A 106 1.03 -14.43 -16.08
CA LYS A 106 2.33 -15.00 -16.49
C LYS A 106 3.49 -14.01 -16.43
N ASN A 107 3.21 -12.71 -16.43
CA ASN A 107 4.21 -11.64 -16.37
C ASN A 107 4.70 -11.37 -14.93
N LEU A 108 3.96 -11.85 -13.91
CA LEU A 108 4.31 -11.64 -12.51
C LEU A 108 5.59 -12.37 -12.12
N ASN A 109 6.37 -11.75 -11.24
CA ASN A 109 7.61 -12.30 -10.73
C ASN A 109 7.34 -13.51 -9.82
N PRO A 110 7.84 -14.72 -10.15
CA PRO A 110 7.56 -15.93 -9.39
C PRO A 110 8.13 -15.90 -7.96
N VAL A 111 9.21 -15.15 -7.72
CA VAL A 111 9.77 -14.99 -6.36
C VAL A 111 8.84 -14.15 -5.50
N LEU A 112 8.31 -13.05 -6.05
CA LEU A 112 7.36 -12.19 -5.32
C LEU A 112 6.01 -12.89 -5.11
N LEU A 113 5.53 -13.67 -6.08
CA LEU A 113 4.35 -14.53 -5.90
C LEU A 113 4.55 -15.54 -4.77
N LYS A 114 5.74 -16.18 -4.71
CA LYS A 114 6.08 -17.10 -3.62
C LYS A 114 6.09 -16.41 -2.25
N ASN A 115 6.63 -15.19 -2.19
CA ASN A 115 6.64 -14.42 -0.94
C ASN A 115 5.23 -13.98 -0.53
N ALA A 116 4.42 -13.51 -1.46
CA ALA A 116 3.03 -13.14 -1.23
C ALA A 116 2.15 -14.30 -0.76
N ALA A 117 2.47 -15.53 -1.18
CA ALA A 117 1.75 -16.75 -0.77
C ALA A 117 1.81 -17.02 0.73
N ALA A 118 2.73 -16.40 1.47
CA ALA A 118 2.74 -16.44 2.94
C ALA A 118 1.48 -15.78 3.55
N SER A 119 0.92 -14.78 2.88
CA SER A 119 -0.28 -14.04 3.32
C SER A 119 -1.56 -14.51 2.59
N ASP A 120 -1.43 -15.03 1.38
CA ASP A 120 -2.52 -15.54 0.55
C ASP A 120 -2.07 -16.86 -0.13
N PRO A 121 -2.29 -18.02 0.51
CA PRO A 121 -1.89 -19.30 -0.05
C PRO A 121 -2.32 -19.45 -1.50
N ASP A 122 -1.40 -19.89 -2.35
CA ASP A 122 -1.57 -20.01 -3.81
C ASP A 122 -1.91 -18.69 -4.54
N ASN A 123 -1.78 -17.54 -3.86
CA ASN A 123 -2.27 -16.24 -4.34
C ASN A 123 -3.71 -16.37 -4.86
N ALA A 124 -4.57 -16.95 -4.02
CA ALA A 124 -5.91 -17.33 -4.42
C ALA A 124 -6.88 -16.14 -4.45
N HIS A 125 -6.58 -15.04 -3.74
CA HIS A 125 -7.49 -13.88 -3.59
C HIS A 125 -6.92 -12.59 -4.17
N ALA A 126 -5.59 -12.51 -4.36
CA ALA A 126 -4.93 -11.29 -4.79
C ALA A 126 -3.66 -11.57 -5.59
N PHE A 127 -3.17 -10.54 -6.29
CA PHE A 127 -1.81 -10.57 -6.86
C PHE A 127 -0.99 -9.39 -6.32
N PRO A 128 0.34 -9.55 -6.15
CA PRO A 128 1.22 -8.46 -5.74
C PRO A 128 1.32 -7.42 -6.86
N TYR A 129 0.94 -6.18 -6.54
CA TYR A 129 0.97 -5.02 -7.42
C TYR A 129 2.32 -4.33 -7.35
N MET A 130 2.61 -3.78 -6.18
CA MET A 130 3.87 -3.10 -5.87
C MET A 130 4.38 -3.55 -4.53
N TRP A 131 5.64 -3.26 -4.25
CA TRP A 131 6.27 -3.54 -2.98
C TRP A 131 7.29 -2.46 -2.63
N GLY A 132 7.65 -2.37 -1.36
CA GLY A 132 8.60 -1.40 -0.88
C GLY A 132 9.06 -1.67 0.54
N SER A 133 9.84 -0.71 1.06
CA SER A 133 10.33 -0.71 2.44
C SER A 133 9.91 0.56 3.18
N ILE A 134 9.90 0.46 4.51
CA ILE A 134 9.66 1.59 5.40
C ILE A 134 11.02 2.06 5.90
N GLY A 135 11.40 3.29 5.55
CA GLY A 135 12.73 3.79 5.88
C GLY A 135 12.73 5.27 6.20
N ILE A 136 13.87 5.89 6.03
CA ILE A 136 14.11 7.29 6.38
C ILE A 136 14.32 8.09 5.10
N GLY A 137 13.39 8.99 4.80
CA GLY A 137 13.56 10.06 3.82
C GLY A 137 14.17 11.29 4.49
N PHE A 138 15.20 11.89 3.91
CA PHE A 138 15.85 13.01 4.55
C PHE A 138 16.51 13.98 3.56
N ASN A 139 16.70 15.23 4.00
CA ASN A 139 17.50 16.23 3.31
C ASN A 139 18.94 16.15 3.83
N PRO A 140 19.93 15.65 3.04
CA PRO A 140 21.30 15.43 3.50
C PRO A 140 21.98 16.72 3.98
N ALA A 141 21.74 17.84 3.29
CA ALA A 141 22.35 19.12 3.64
C ALA A 141 21.83 19.62 5.01
N LYS A 142 20.51 19.55 5.24
CA LYS A 142 19.88 19.96 6.50
C LYS A 142 20.27 19.06 7.66
N VAL A 143 20.29 17.75 7.46
CA VAL A 143 20.70 16.79 8.48
C VAL A 143 22.17 17.01 8.85
N LYS A 144 23.06 17.25 7.86
CA LYS A 144 24.46 17.57 8.10
C LYS A 144 24.64 18.92 8.82
N GLU A 145 23.85 19.92 8.49
CA GLU A 145 23.85 21.23 9.15
C GLU A 145 23.55 21.10 10.65
N VAL A 146 22.58 20.25 11.00
CA VAL A 146 22.05 20.11 12.36
C VAL A 146 22.86 19.12 13.20
N LEU A 147 23.24 17.98 12.65
CA LEU A 147 23.89 16.86 13.37
C LEU A 147 25.40 16.71 13.04
N GLY A 148 25.91 17.44 12.06
CA GLY A 148 27.29 17.31 11.60
C GLY A 148 27.49 16.22 10.54
N ALA A 149 28.73 16.08 10.09
CA ALA A 149 29.09 15.18 8.98
C ALA A 149 28.90 13.69 9.28
N ASN A 150 28.89 13.31 10.56
CA ASN A 150 28.77 11.92 11.03
C ASN A 150 27.33 11.56 11.44
N ALA A 151 26.33 12.31 10.95
CA ALA A 151 24.93 12.00 11.20
C ALA A 151 24.61 10.56 10.78
N PRO A 152 23.91 9.77 11.64
CA PRO A 152 23.65 8.34 11.36
C PRO A 152 22.46 8.18 10.39
N THR A 153 22.57 8.67 9.16
CA THR A 153 21.49 8.69 8.16
C THR A 153 21.06 7.31 7.68
N ASN A 154 21.87 6.28 7.94
CA ASN A 154 21.57 4.88 7.62
C ASN A 154 21.17 4.05 8.87
N SER A 155 20.64 4.69 9.90
CA SER A 155 20.30 4.04 11.16
C SER A 155 19.05 4.67 11.77
N TRP A 156 18.23 3.85 12.45
CA TRP A 156 17.14 4.33 13.29
C TRP A 156 17.61 5.25 14.42
N ASP A 157 18.91 5.23 14.79
CA ASP A 157 19.52 6.19 15.71
C ASP A 157 19.27 7.65 15.32
N LEU A 158 19.12 7.92 14.02
CA LEU A 158 18.84 9.26 13.53
C LEU A 158 17.59 9.86 14.20
N LEU A 159 16.57 9.04 14.41
CA LEU A 159 15.26 9.46 14.88
C LEU A 159 14.94 8.97 16.30
N PHE A 160 15.39 7.76 16.67
CA PHE A 160 15.04 7.15 17.96
C PHE A 160 15.96 7.57 19.11
N LYS A 161 17.12 8.15 18.82
CA LYS A 161 17.94 8.78 19.87
C LYS A 161 17.41 10.17 20.20
N PRO A 162 16.98 10.42 21.46
CA PRO A 162 16.40 11.70 21.85
C PRO A 162 17.26 12.92 21.52
N GLU A 163 18.57 12.81 21.70
CA GLU A 163 19.53 13.86 21.41
C GLU A 163 19.61 14.24 19.93
N ASN A 164 19.39 13.31 19.01
CA ASN A 164 19.31 13.58 17.59
C ASN A 164 17.96 14.20 17.23
N ALA A 165 16.87 13.60 17.74
CA ALA A 165 15.53 14.11 17.49
C ALA A 165 15.33 15.55 18.00
N GLU A 166 15.92 15.89 19.18
CA GLU A 166 15.87 17.22 19.74
C GLU A 166 16.53 18.26 18.81
N LYS A 167 17.67 17.93 18.24
CA LYS A 167 18.35 18.82 17.26
C LYS A 167 17.57 18.92 15.95
N LEU A 168 17.11 17.78 15.42
CA LEU A 168 16.34 17.73 14.15
C LEU A 168 14.97 18.41 14.24
N LYS A 169 14.45 18.67 15.43
CA LYS A 169 13.24 19.48 15.64
C LYS A 169 13.30 20.82 14.92
N ALA A 170 14.50 21.43 14.84
CA ALA A 170 14.70 22.74 14.20
C ALA A 170 14.35 22.71 12.71
N CYS A 171 14.53 21.59 12.02
CA CYS A 171 14.20 21.45 10.60
C CYS A 171 13.00 20.54 10.29
N GLY A 172 12.38 19.95 11.32
CA GLY A 172 11.13 19.20 11.25
C GLY A 172 11.31 17.71 11.00
N ILE A 173 10.60 16.93 11.83
CA ILE A 173 10.52 15.45 11.78
C ILE A 173 9.07 15.03 11.60
N SER A 174 8.81 14.05 10.74
CA SER A 174 7.51 13.38 10.67
C SER A 174 7.64 11.86 10.74
N PHE A 175 6.58 11.21 11.21
CA PHE A 175 6.42 9.76 11.22
C PHE A 175 5.12 9.38 10.53
N LEU A 176 5.05 8.14 10.01
CA LEU A 176 3.80 7.55 9.54
C LEU A 176 2.76 7.52 10.66
N ASP A 177 1.50 7.71 10.34
CA ASP A 177 0.38 7.50 11.27
C ASP A 177 -0.14 6.06 11.16
N SER A 178 0.74 5.11 11.46
CA SER A 178 0.46 3.67 11.38
C SER A 178 1.07 2.93 12.58
N PRO A 179 0.27 2.60 13.60
CA PRO A 179 0.75 1.84 14.76
C PRO A 179 1.24 0.44 14.38
N THR A 180 0.66 -0.17 13.35
CA THR A 180 1.00 -1.51 12.89
C THR A 180 2.36 -1.59 12.19
N GLU A 181 2.93 -0.47 11.82
CA GLU A 181 4.26 -0.34 11.22
C GLU A 181 5.27 0.28 12.18
N MET A 182 4.87 1.34 12.88
CA MET A 182 5.78 2.10 13.73
C MET A 182 6.14 1.37 15.04
N ILE A 183 5.18 0.67 15.68
CA ILE A 183 5.48 -0.09 16.89
C ILE A 183 6.41 -1.28 16.59
N PRO A 184 6.21 -2.11 15.53
CA PRO A 184 7.19 -3.12 15.12
C PRO A 184 8.58 -2.56 14.81
N ALA A 185 8.69 -1.39 14.18
CA ALA A 185 9.97 -0.75 13.92
C ALA A 185 10.70 -0.39 15.22
N ALA A 186 9.98 0.14 16.21
CA ALA A 186 10.54 0.44 17.53
C ALA A 186 10.90 -0.83 18.31
N LEU A 187 10.07 -1.89 18.25
CA LEU A 187 10.38 -3.19 18.84
C LEU A 187 11.68 -3.76 18.26
N HIS A 188 11.80 -3.75 16.94
CA HIS A 188 13.00 -4.22 16.25
C HIS A 188 14.25 -3.43 16.65
N TYR A 189 14.16 -2.11 16.71
CA TYR A 189 15.24 -1.23 17.18
C TYR A 189 15.65 -1.52 18.62
N LEU A 190 14.72 -1.89 19.49
CA LEU A 190 14.97 -2.28 20.87
C LEU A 190 15.49 -3.71 21.02
N GLY A 191 15.62 -4.48 19.93
CA GLY A 191 16.10 -5.87 19.93
C GLY A 191 15.00 -6.91 20.21
N TYR A 192 13.73 -6.53 20.16
CA TYR A 192 12.60 -7.44 20.32
C TYR A 192 12.13 -7.98 18.96
N PRO A 193 11.45 -9.15 18.93
CA PRO A 193 10.80 -9.64 17.72
C PRO A 193 9.78 -8.64 17.19
N VAL A 194 9.74 -8.44 15.87
CA VAL A 194 8.78 -7.52 15.22
C VAL A 194 7.30 -7.90 15.44
N ASN A 195 7.03 -9.19 15.68
CA ASN A 195 5.71 -9.74 15.98
C ASN A 195 5.49 -10.01 17.47
N ASP A 196 6.25 -9.34 18.34
CA ASP A 196 6.15 -9.51 19.79
C ASP A 196 4.75 -9.14 20.28
N LYS A 197 4.24 -9.95 21.20
CA LYS A 197 2.90 -9.81 21.81
C LYS A 197 2.98 -9.43 23.27
N ASP A 198 4.19 -9.37 23.83
CA ASP A 198 4.38 -8.97 25.22
C ASP A 198 4.01 -7.50 25.39
N THR A 199 3.04 -7.28 26.29
CA THR A 199 2.54 -5.93 26.56
C THR A 199 3.62 -5.03 27.17
N ALA A 200 4.60 -5.61 27.91
CA ALA A 200 5.70 -4.84 28.48
C ALA A 200 6.62 -4.30 27.37
N HIS A 201 7.01 -5.13 26.41
CA HIS A 201 7.84 -4.73 25.27
C HIS A 201 7.13 -3.71 24.37
N ILE A 202 5.81 -3.90 24.12
CA ILE A 202 5.00 -2.92 23.39
C ILE A 202 4.98 -1.57 24.10
N LYS A 203 4.90 -1.55 25.44
CA LYS A 203 4.98 -0.31 26.23
C LYS A 203 6.37 0.32 26.19
N GLU A 204 7.44 -0.46 26.10
CA GLU A 204 8.79 0.08 25.91
C GLU A 204 8.92 0.76 24.54
N ALA A 205 8.38 0.16 23.47
CA ALA A 205 8.30 0.78 22.16
C ALA A 205 7.47 2.08 22.19
N GLU A 206 6.32 2.10 22.89
CA GLU A 206 5.54 3.30 23.14
C GLU A 206 6.35 4.37 23.89
N ALA A 207 7.07 3.97 24.94
CA ALA A 207 7.89 4.87 25.75
C ALA A 207 9.05 5.49 24.93
N LEU A 208 9.61 4.74 23.98
CA LEU A 208 10.60 5.27 23.04
C LEU A 208 10.01 6.42 22.20
N PHE A 209 8.83 6.22 21.63
CA PHE A 209 8.14 7.28 20.89
C PHE A 209 7.77 8.47 21.79
N MET A 210 7.34 8.21 23.03
CA MET A 210 7.00 9.29 23.97
C MET A 210 8.20 10.18 24.30
N LYS A 211 9.41 9.63 24.38
CA LYS A 211 10.66 10.41 24.59
C LYS A 211 10.95 11.38 23.45
N ILE A 212 10.69 10.97 22.20
CA ILE A 212 10.99 11.78 21.02
C ILE A 212 9.77 12.65 20.59
N ARG A 213 8.56 12.35 21.09
CA ARG A 213 7.31 13.02 20.70
C ARG A 213 7.36 14.54 20.71
N PRO A 214 7.99 15.22 21.71
CA PRO A 214 8.07 16.68 21.74
C PRO A 214 8.85 17.29 20.56
N ASN A 215 9.58 16.48 19.83
CA ASN A 215 10.43 16.86 18.71
C ASN A 215 9.79 16.51 17.34
N VAL A 216 8.69 15.75 17.34
CA VAL A 216 7.97 15.36 16.11
C VAL A 216 6.96 16.42 15.73
N ALA A 217 7.06 16.93 14.52
CA ALA A 217 6.15 17.96 14.00
C ALA A 217 4.74 17.40 13.82
N TYR A 218 4.62 16.22 13.20
CA TYR A 218 3.33 15.57 13.02
C TYR A 218 3.48 14.07 12.69
N PHE A 219 2.34 13.35 12.73
CA PHE A 219 2.16 11.98 12.26
C PHE A 219 1.18 11.98 11.09
N HIS A 220 1.61 11.53 9.93
CA HIS A 220 0.77 11.45 8.73
C HIS A 220 1.41 10.54 7.68
N SER A 221 0.60 9.70 7.02
CA SER A 221 1.12 8.67 6.11
C SER A 221 1.29 9.12 4.65
N SER A 222 0.96 10.37 4.29
CA SER A 222 1.18 10.89 2.93
C SER A 222 1.69 12.35 2.88
N LYS A 223 1.34 13.20 3.84
CA LYS A 223 1.69 14.64 3.84
C LYS A 223 3.20 14.90 3.73
N TYR A 224 4.03 14.02 4.29
CA TYR A 224 5.48 14.15 4.28
C TYR A 224 6.07 14.18 2.86
N ILE A 225 5.41 13.61 1.84
CA ILE A 225 5.86 13.63 0.44
C ILE A 225 6.04 15.08 -0.03
N SER A 226 4.99 15.89 0.11
CA SER A 226 5.02 17.30 -0.29
C SER A 226 5.91 18.12 0.64
N ASP A 227 5.91 17.83 1.94
CA ASP A 227 6.71 18.59 2.91
C ASP A 227 8.22 18.36 2.75
N LEU A 228 8.65 17.14 2.44
CA LEU A 228 10.04 16.86 2.06
C LEU A 228 10.39 17.58 0.75
N ALA A 229 9.56 17.44 -0.30
CA ALA A 229 9.80 18.03 -1.61
C ALA A 229 9.95 19.56 -1.55
N ASN A 230 9.18 20.21 -0.67
CA ASN A 230 9.21 21.65 -0.47
C ASN A 230 10.23 22.12 0.58
N GLY A 231 10.91 21.19 1.28
CA GLY A 231 11.86 21.52 2.35
C GLY A 231 11.21 22.01 3.65
N ASN A 232 9.89 21.76 3.84
CA ASN A 232 9.16 22.13 5.06
C ASN A 232 9.55 21.26 6.26
N ILE A 233 10.01 20.04 5.99
CA ILE A 233 10.62 19.12 6.96
C ILE A 233 11.93 18.58 6.37
N CYS A 234 12.83 18.16 7.25
CA CYS A 234 14.13 17.63 6.81
C CYS A 234 14.27 16.12 6.96
N VAL A 235 13.41 15.46 7.75
CA VAL A 235 13.43 14.01 7.94
C VAL A 235 12.01 13.50 8.08
N ALA A 236 11.74 12.36 7.44
CA ALA A 236 10.49 11.63 7.59
C ALA A 236 10.74 10.12 7.67
N VAL A 237 10.00 9.41 8.52
CA VAL A 237 9.78 7.99 8.30
C VAL A 237 8.71 7.86 7.25
N GLY A 238 9.01 7.16 6.17
CA GLY A 238 8.12 7.06 5.02
C GLY A 238 8.34 5.78 4.21
N TYR A 239 7.48 5.59 3.24
CA TYR A 239 7.58 4.50 2.28
C TYR A 239 8.60 4.84 1.19
N SER A 240 9.35 3.85 0.71
CA SER A 240 10.45 4.06 -0.24
C SER A 240 10.03 4.84 -1.49
N GLY A 241 8.96 4.42 -2.17
CA GLY A 241 8.47 5.08 -3.37
C GLY A 241 7.98 6.50 -3.13
N ASP A 242 7.31 6.76 -2.00
CA ASP A 242 6.87 8.11 -1.63
C ASP A 242 8.03 9.08 -1.44
N VAL A 243 9.12 8.62 -0.83
CA VAL A 243 10.33 9.45 -0.67
C VAL A 243 10.98 9.70 -2.03
N LEU A 244 10.98 8.72 -2.93
CA LEU A 244 11.47 8.89 -4.29
C LEU A 244 10.57 9.83 -5.12
N GLN A 245 9.26 9.79 -4.92
CA GLN A 245 8.36 10.81 -5.48
C GLN A 245 8.68 12.21 -4.93
N ALA A 246 8.93 12.34 -3.62
CA ALA A 246 9.33 13.61 -3.03
C ALA A 246 10.64 14.13 -3.66
N LYS A 247 11.61 13.24 -3.89
CA LYS A 247 12.86 13.54 -4.60
C LYS A 247 12.61 14.03 -6.03
N ALA A 248 11.76 13.33 -6.79
CA ALA A 248 11.40 13.75 -8.15
C ALA A 248 10.71 15.12 -8.17
N ARG A 249 9.70 15.32 -7.31
CA ARG A 249 8.97 16.60 -7.19
C ARG A 249 9.89 17.76 -6.78
N ALA A 250 10.88 17.52 -5.93
CA ALA A 250 11.87 18.54 -5.55
C ALA A 250 12.73 18.96 -6.76
N VAL A 251 13.16 18.01 -7.58
CA VAL A 251 13.90 18.29 -8.82
C VAL A 251 13.04 19.07 -9.82
N GLU A 252 11.81 18.63 -10.05
CA GLU A 252 10.86 19.27 -10.98
C GLU A 252 10.52 20.71 -10.58
N SER A 253 10.40 20.98 -9.27
CA SER A 253 10.09 22.31 -8.76
C SER A 253 11.26 23.29 -8.85
N GLY A 254 12.49 22.82 -9.05
CA GLY A 254 13.70 23.64 -9.12
C GLY A 254 14.05 24.39 -7.83
N ASN A 255 13.54 23.93 -6.68
CA ASN A 255 13.71 24.62 -5.39
C ASN A 255 15.04 24.32 -4.68
N ASN A 256 15.96 23.58 -5.34
CA ASN A 256 17.27 23.16 -4.81
C ASN A 256 17.19 22.26 -3.55
N VAL A 257 16.04 21.66 -3.27
CA VAL A 257 15.91 20.67 -2.20
C VAL A 257 16.43 19.33 -2.71
N VAL A 258 17.39 18.75 -1.98
CA VAL A 258 17.90 17.40 -2.24
C VAL A 258 17.30 16.45 -1.22
N ILE A 259 16.81 15.30 -1.66
CA ILE A 259 16.23 14.28 -0.83
C ILE A 259 16.90 12.94 -1.12
N ASP A 260 17.26 12.23 -0.08
CA ASP A 260 17.74 10.86 -0.12
C ASP A 260 16.83 9.94 0.71
N TYR A 261 16.86 8.66 0.36
CA TYR A 261 16.19 7.61 1.11
C TYR A 261 17.23 6.62 1.66
N SER A 262 17.02 6.16 2.88
CA SER A 262 17.87 5.14 3.51
C SER A 262 17.02 4.07 4.18
N ILE A 263 17.35 2.81 3.89
CA ILE A 263 16.92 1.66 4.67
C ILE A 263 17.87 1.55 5.86
N PRO A 264 17.38 1.67 7.11
CA PRO A 264 18.23 1.57 8.29
C PRO A 264 18.97 0.23 8.37
N LYS A 265 20.25 0.27 8.74
CA LYS A 265 21.13 -0.90 8.84
C LYS A 265 20.66 -1.96 9.83
N GLU A 266 19.90 -1.56 10.82
CA GLU A 266 19.30 -2.46 11.81
C GLU A 266 18.19 -3.33 11.19
N GLY A 267 17.69 -2.96 10.02
CA GLY A 267 16.57 -3.57 9.33
C GLY A 267 15.32 -2.68 9.33
N ALA A 268 14.44 -2.97 8.41
CA ALA A 268 13.23 -2.19 8.19
C ALA A 268 12.04 -3.06 7.76
N GLY A 269 10.83 -2.57 7.98
CA GLY A 269 9.62 -3.20 7.47
C GLY A 269 9.58 -3.20 5.94
N SER A 270 9.15 -4.30 5.36
CA SER A 270 8.79 -4.42 3.95
C SER A 270 7.32 -4.80 3.81
N PHE A 271 6.71 -4.34 2.75
CA PHE A 271 5.31 -4.60 2.42
C PHE A 271 5.16 -5.01 0.96
N TYR A 272 4.08 -5.74 0.71
CA TYR A 272 3.56 -6.06 -0.62
C TYR A 272 2.13 -5.57 -0.67
N ASP A 273 1.82 -4.70 -1.61
CA ASP A 273 0.46 -4.23 -1.83
C ASP A 273 -0.21 -5.11 -2.88
N MET A 274 -1.38 -5.61 -2.52
CA MET A 274 -2.04 -6.73 -3.18
C MET A 274 -3.35 -6.28 -3.81
N VAL A 275 -3.53 -6.45 -5.09
CA VAL A 275 -4.80 -6.14 -5.75
C VAL A 275 -5.80 -7.26 -5.52
N ALA A 276 -6.96 -6.93 -4.97
CA ALA A 276 -8.00 -7.88 -4.61
C ALA A 276 -9.40 -7.37 -4.98
N ILE A 277 -10.35 -8.30 -5.17
CA ILE A 277 -11.76 -8.02 -5.42
C ILE A 277 -12.54 -8.22 -4.12
N PRO A 278 -13.19 -7.17 -3.56
CA PRO A 278 -14.05 -7.34 -2.41
C PRO A 278 -15.20 -8.33 -2.67
N ARG A 279 -15.64 -9.02 -1.64
CA ARG A 279 -16.73 -9.99 -1.76
C ARG A 279 -18.05 -9.37 -2.22
N ASP A 280 -18.27 -8.11 -1.87
CA ASP A 280 -19.46 -7.32 -2.18
C ASP A 280 -19.32 -6.46 -3.44
N ALA A 281 -18.26 -6.69 -4.24
CA ALA A 281 -18.05 -6.00 -5.52
C ALA A 281 -19.25 -6.23 -6.48
N ALA A 282 -19.74 -5.14 -7.04
CA ALA A 282 -20.88 -5.16 -7.97
C ALA A 282 -20.45 -5.43 -9.42
N ASN A 283 -19.23 -5.00 -9.80
CA ASN A 283 -18.75 -5.02 -11.18
C ASN A 283 -17.51 -5.93 -11.33
N VAL A 284 -17.65 -7.19 -10.95
CA VAL A 284 -16.55 -8.17 -10.85
C VAL A 284 -15.83 -8.36 -12.20
N GLU A 285 -16.58 -8.45 -13.32
CA GLU A 285 -15.97 -8.64 -14.64
C GLU A 285 -15.11 -7.41 -15.04
N ASN A 286 -15.57 -6.19 -14.72
CA ASN A 286 -14.79 -4.98 -14.96
C ASN A 286 -13.54 -4.91 -14.06
N ALA A 287 -13.63 -5.43 -12.84
CA ALA A 287 -12.49 -5.55 -11.95
C ALA A 287 -11.42 -6.49 -12.52
N TYR A 288 -11.81 -7.65 -13.08
CA TYR A 288 -10.87 -8.55 -13.78
C TYR A 288 -10.20 -7.88 -14.98
N LEU A 289 -10.94 -7.13 -15.79
CA LEU A 289 -10.36 -6.39 -16.93
C LEU A 289 -9.31 -5.38 -16.46
N PHE A 290 -9.57 -4.66 -15.37
CA PHE A 290 -8.62 -3.70 -14.82
C PHE A 290 -7.42 -4.39 -14.16
N MET A 291 -7.62 -5.51 -13.44
CA MET A 291 -6.54 -6.33 -12.90
C MET A 291 -5.59 -6.81 -14.00
N ASP A 292 -6.13 -7.34 -15.08
CA ASP A 292 -5.33 -7.83 -16.21
C ASP A 292 -4.62 -6.68 -16.94
N PHE A 293 -5.28 -5.54 -17.07
CA PHE A 293 -4.68 -4.31 -17.62
C PHE A 293 -3.48 -3.84 -16.79
N LEU A 294 -3.59 -3.82 -15.46
CA LEU A 294 -2.48 -3.45 -14.57
C LEU A 294 -1.30 -4.43 -14.66
N MET A 295 -1.52 -5.70 -15.01
CA MET A 295 -0.46 -6.69 -15.19
C MET A 295 0.23 -6.63 -16.56
N ARG A 296 -0.15 -5.73 -17.46
CA ARG A 296 0.59 -5.48 -18.70
C ARG A 296 1.94 -4.84 -18.37
N PRO A 297 3.06 -5.32 -18.93
CA PRO A 297 4.39 -4.81 -18.62
C PRO A 297 4.55 -3.31 -18.82
N GLU A 298 4.04 -2.77 -19.91
CA GLU A 298 4.11 -1.36 -20.27
C GLU A 298 3.31 -0.48 -19.28
N ILE A 299 2.15 -0.93 -18.86
CA ILE A 299 1.28 -0.19 -17.93
C ILE A 299 1.91 -0.10 -16.55
N ILE A 300 2.34 -1.24 -16.00
CA ILE A 300 2.91 -1.24 -14.64
C ILE A 300 4.30 -0.60 -14.59
N ALA A 301 5.08 -0.64 -15.68
CA ALA A 301 6.35 0.07 -15.79
C ALA A 301 6.13 1.60 -15.76
N GLU A 302 5.16 2.13 -16.50
CA GLU A 302 4.80 3.55 -16.46
C GLU A 302 4.37 3.98 -15.04
N ILE A 303 3.62 3.13 -14.33
CA ILE A 303 3.22 3.42 -12.95
C ILE A 303 4.45 3.46 -12.05
N THR A 304 5.37 2.50 -12.15
CA THR A 304 6.65 2.52 -11.43
C THR A 304 7.46 3.76 -11.75
N ASN A 305 7.57 4.13 -13.04
CA ASN A 305 8.32 5.31 -13.47
C ASN A 305 7.71 6.62 -12.93
N SER A 306 6.38 6.63 -12.73
CA SER A 306 5.67 7.78 -12.15
C SER A 306 5.80 7.91 -10.65
N ASN A 307 5.81 6.78 -9.91
CA ASN A 307 5.72 6.80 -8.44
C ASN A 307 6.94 6.25 -7.70
N GLY A 308 7.92 5.70 -8.42
CA GLY A 308 9.17 5.20 -7.84
C GLY A 308 9.08 3.86 -7.11
N TYR A 309 7.89 3.26 -6.99
CA TYR A 309 7.74 1.95 -6.35
C TYR A 309 8.14 0.81 -7.27
N SER A 310 8.78 -0.21 -6.71
CA SER A 310 9.05 -1.45 -7.43
C SER A 310 7.76 -2.23 -7.64
N ASN A 311 7.51 -2.64 -8.87
CA ASN A 311 6.36 -3.49 -9.20
C ASN A 311 6.69 -4.99 -9.12
N ALA A 312 5.65 -5.80 -9.10
CA ALA A 312 5.79 -7.26 -9.03
C ALA A 312 5.81 -7.96 -10.40
N ASN A 313 6.00 -7.24 -11.48
CA ASN A 313 5.96 -7.78 -12.85
C ASN A 313 7.37 -7.94 -13.40
N ALA A 314 7.83 -9.19 -13.59
CA ALA A 314 9.17 -9.47 -14.09
C ALA A 314 9.38 -8.99 -15.54
N ALA A 315 8.33 -9.04 -16.36
CA ALA A 315 8.40 -8.59 -17.74
C ALA A 315 8.46 -7.05 -17.87
N ALA A 316 8.06 -6.31 -16.84
CA ALA A 316 8.13 -4.86 -16.80
C ALA A 316 9.53 -4.32 -16.45
N THR A 317 10.37 -5.10 -15.78
CA THR A 317 11.69 -4.66 -15.30
C THR A 317 12.55 -3.97 -16.38
N PRO A 318 12.63 -4.46 -17.62
CA PRO A 318 13.41 -3.79 -18.69
C PRO A 318 12.82 -2.44 -19.13
N LEU A 319 11.55 -2.17 -18.82
CA LEU A 319 10.81 -0.95 -19.20
C LEU A 319 10.84 0.11 -18.09
N VAL A 320 11.33 -0.26 -16.90
CA VAL A 320 11.49 0.68 -15.79
C VAL A 320 12.70 1.56 -16.06
N ASP A 321 12.56 2.86 -15.81
CA ASP A 321 13.62 3.85 -15.96
C ASP A 321 14.89 3.45 -15.21
N GLU A 322 16.04 3.63 -15.85
CA GLU A 322 17.33 3.19 -15.32
C GLU A 322 17.63 3.85 -13.95
N ALA A 323 17.25 5.11 -13.79
CA ALA A 323 17.44 5.85 -12.54
C ALA A 323 16.68 5.21 -11.37
N ILE A 324 15.46 4.70 -11.60
CA ILE A 324 14.66 4.00 -10.58
C ILE A 324 15.18 2.58 -10.37
N ARG A 325 15.47 1.87 -11.47
CA ARG A 325 15.96 0.49 -11.41
C ARG A 325 17.29 0.37 -10.67
N ASN A 326 18.14 1.41 -10.74
CA ASN A 326 19.43 1.46 -10.06
C ASN A 326 19.37 2.18 -8.70
N ASP A 327 18.23 2.72 -8.29
CA ASP A 327 18.08 3.35 -6.98
C ASP A 327 17.94 2.28 -5.88
N PRO A 328 18.83 2.29 -4.85
CA PRO A 328 18.81 1.28 -3.78
C PRO A 328 17.57 1.38 -2.87
N GLY A 329 16.82 2.47 -2.93
CA GLY A 329 15.54 2.61 -2.22
C GLY A 329 14.41 1.83 -2.90
N SER A 330 14.42 1.77 -4.24
CA SER A 330 13.48 0.97 -5.03
C SER A 330 13.95 -0.48 -5.16
N TYR A 331 15.19 -0.68 -5.57
CA TYR A 331 15.78 -2.01 -5.82
C TYR A 331 17.02 -2.21 -4.94
N PRO A 332 16.82 -2.48 -3.62
CA PRO A 332 17.93 -2.66 -2.68
C PRO A 332 18.77 -3.88 -3.02
N SER A 333 20.05 -3.84 -2.63
CA SER A 333 20.96 -4.97 -2.77
C SER A 333 20.47 -6.20 -2.00
N GLN A 334 20.93 -7.39 -2.42
CA GLN A 334 20.57 -8.64 -1.73
C GLN A 334 20.95 -8.62 -0.24
N ALA A 335 22.06 -7.98 0.12
CA ALA A 335 22.47 -7.82 1.51
C ALA A 335 21.47 -6.98 2.32
N VAL A 336 20.96 -5.88 1.75
CA VAL A 336 19.93 -5.04 2.38
C VAL A 336 18.59 -5.77 2.42
N MET A 337 18.22 -6.48 1.34
CA MET A 337 17.00 -7.29 1.32
C MET A 337 16.97 -8.33 2.45
N ALA A 338 18.12 -8.88 2.84
CA ALA A 338 18.22 -9.84 3.94
C ALA A 338 17.97 -9.22 5.33
N THR A 339 18.04 -7.89 5.48
CA THR A 339 17.72 -7.19 6.74
C THR A 339 16.26 -6.75 6.83
N LEU A 340 15.52 -6.84 5.71
CA LEU A 340 14.11 -6.50 5.70
C LEU A 340 13.27 -7.59 6.38
N TYR A 341 12.27 -7.17 7.12
CA TYR A 341 11.26 -8.06 7.69
C TYR A 341 9.87 -7.71 7.13
N ALA A 342 9.04 -8.72 6.93
CA ALA A 342 7.65 -8.48 6.58
C ALA A 342 6.94 -7.78 7.75
N VAL A 343 6.16 -6.74 7.46
CA VAL A 343 5.28 -6.13 8.48
C VAL A 343 4.34 -7.21 9.00
N PRO A 344 4.34 -7.50 10.32
CA PRO A 344 3.66 -8.66 10.86
C PRO A 344 2.14 -8.47 10.91
N ASP A 345 1.39 -9.54 10.59
CA ASP A 345 -0.02 -9.65 10.96
C ASP A 345 -0.11 -9.81 12.49
N GLN A 346 -0.74 -8.86 13.16
CA GLN A 346 -0.88 -8.85 14.61
C GLN A 346 -2.27 -9.37 15.02
N PRO A 347 -2.36 -10.21 16.07
CA PRO A 347 -3.64 -10.56 16.66
C PRO A 347 -4.44 -9.32 17.07
N ILE A 348 -5.76 -9.36 16.92
CA ILE A 348 -6.65 -8.23 17.23
C ILE A 348 -6.41 -7.63 18.61
N ALA A 349 -6.15 -8.48 19.61
CA ALA A 349 -5.85 -8.04 20.98
C ALA A 349 -4.57 -7.20 21.04
N THR A 350 -3.50 -7.65 20.40
CA THR A 350 -2.21 -6.94 20.31
C THR A 350 -2.38 -5.64 19.53
N GLN A 351 -3.06 -5.69 18.38
CA GLN A 351 -3.33 -4.51 17.55
C GLN A 351 -4.09 -3.41 18.34
N ARG A 352 -5.07 -3.79 19.17
CA ARG A 352 -5.78 -2.85 20.06
C ARG A 352 -4.86 -2.19 21.09
N ILE A 353 -3.89 -2.93 21.64
CA ILE A 353 -2.91 -2.38 22.56
C ILE A 353 -2.04 -1.36 21.83
N MET A 354 -1.50 -1.71 20.67
CA MET A 354 -0.66 -0.85 19.85
C MET A 354 -1.40 0.42 19.43
N THR A 355 -2.64 0.31 18.95
CA THR A 355 -3.46 1.46 18.54
C THR A 355 -3.75 2.42 19.70
N ARG A 356 -4.05 1.89 20.89
CA ARG A 356 -4.26 2.73 22.07
C ARG A 356 -2.97 3.42 22.51
N GLY A 357 -1.83 2.69 22.48
CA GLY A 357 -0.50 3.26 22.75
C GLY A 357 -0.16 4.37 21.76
N TRP A 358 -0.38 4.13 20.49
CA TRP A 358 -0.15 5.10 19.43
C TRP A 358 -0.97 6.37 19.58
N THR A 359 -2.24 6.22 19.99
CA THR A 359 -3.10 7.38 20.31
C THR A 359 -2.49 8.22 21.42
N ARG A 360 -1.97 7.59 22.51
CA ARG A 360 -1.27 8.33 23.58
C ARG A 360 -0.01 9.03 23.06
N VAL A 361 0.78 8.34 22.26
CA VAL A 361 1.98 8.92 21.62
C VAL A 361 1.60 10.17 20.84
N LYS A 362 0.60 10.10 19.94
CA LYS A 362 0.18 11.27 19.16
C LYS A 362 -0.28 12.44 20.02
N LEU A 363 -0.99 12.16 21.08
CA LEU A 363 -1.48 13.18 22.02
C LEU A 363 -0.39 13.69 22.98
N GLY A 364 0.74 13.00 23.12
CA GLY A 364 1.79 13.31 24.09
C GLY A 364 1.35 13.13 25.55
N LYS A 365 0.52 12.13 25.84
CA LYS A 365 -0.13 11.92 27.14
C LYS A 365 0.09 10.50 27.65
#